data_f14b3b3720dccec02e5229ce7264180c
#
_entry.id   f14b3b3720dccec02e5229ce7264180c
#
_cell.length_a   1.000
_cell.length_b   1.000
_cell.length_c   1.000
_cell.angle_alpha   90.00
_cell.angle_beta   90.00
_cell.angle_gamma   90.00
#
_symmetry.space_group_name_H-M   'P 1'
#
loop_
_entity.id
_entity.type
_entity.pdbx_description
1 polymer ?
#
loop_
_entity_poly.entity_id
_entity_poly.type
_entity_poly.pdbx_seq_one_letter_code
_entity_poly.pdbx_strand_id
1 'polypeptide(L)'
;MSEPRPDSVRLALPREAPELAALQRRVWAAELGERADAVLGQLDLDTMTEAWQLSITRPPLASYRVLVAVAANDGQEPDRVVGMATTMPSDDPDATQGVDGLVGEFLIDPLARGRGHGSRLLNACVDTLRADGFGLATWWVNSTDDDLRGFLTGAGWAADGSHREIGTEDESVRIKQVRLHSDISGGPADAAETGSPAAD
;
A
#
# COMPACT_ATOMS: atom_id res chain seq x y z
N MET A 1 12.14 30.05 14.82
CA MET A 1 10.97 29.15 14.74
C MET A 1 11.17 28.35 13.44
N SER A 2 11.39 27.03 13.54
CA SER A 2 11.48 26.19 12.35
C SER A 2 10.07 26.01 11.80
N GLU A 3 9.89 26.16 10.49
CA GLU A 3 8.58 25.86 9.89
C GLU A 3 8.23 24.39 10.13
N PRO A 4 6.94 24.07 10.42
CA PRO A 4 6.51 22.69 10.56
C PRO A 4 6.78 21.94 9.26
N ARG A 5 7.46 20.80 9.36
CA ARG A 5 7.69 19.94 8.20
C ARG A 5 6.34 19.34 7.76
N PRO A 6 6.08 19.23 6.46
CA PRO A 6 4.85 18.60 5.98
C PRO A 6 4.93 17.07 6.15
N ASP A 7 3.76 16.45 6.30
CA ASP A 7 3.62 15.00 6.14
C ASP A 7 4.19 14.55 4.80
N SER A 8 4.86 13.42 4.79
CA SER A 8 5.57 12.94 3.60
C SER A 8 5.42 11.44 3.39
N VAL A 9 5.74 11.01 2.17
CA VAL A 9 5.91 9.59 1.83
C VAL A 9 7.31 9.39 1.26
N ARG A 10 7.98 8.33 1.67
CA ARG A 10 9.34 7.98 1.22
C ARG A 10 9.59 6.49 1.31
N LEU A 11 10.70 6.04 0.76
CA LEU A 11 11.17 4.68 0.98
C LEU A 11 11.45 4.44 2.48
N ALA A 12 11.12 3.23 2.92
CA ALA A 12 11.44 2.80 4.27
C ALA A 12 12.96 2.69 4.49
N LEU A 13 13.38 2.97 5.70
CA LEU A 13 14.78 2.81 6.11
C LEU A 13 14.94 1.49 6.88
N PRO A 14 16.09 0.79 6.77
CA PRO A 14 16.30 -0.47 7.47
C PRO A 14 16.02 -0.43 8.98
N ARG A 15 16.36 0.67 9.64
CA ARG A 15 16.11 0.87 11.07
C ARG A 15 14.63 0.95 11.45
N GLU A 16 13.73 1.11 10.48
CA GLU A 16 12.28 1.21 10.70
C GLU A 16 11.57 -0.14 10.68
N ALA A 17 12.26 -1.22 10.35
CA ALA A 17 11.68 -2.56 10.28
C ALA A 17 10.90 -2.96 11.55
N PRO A 18 11.40 -2.71 12.79
CA PRO A 18 10.62 -2.99 14.01
C PRO A 18 9.34 -2.16 14.10
N GLU A 19 9.38 -0.89 13.66
CA GLU A 19 8.21 0.00 13.65
C GLU A 19 7.17 -0.47 12.63
N LEU A 20 7.60 -0.94 11.45
CA LEU A 20 6.73 -1.51 10.42
C LEU A 20 6.05 -2.79 10.91
N ALA A 21 6.78 -3.71 11.54
CA ALA A 21 6.23 -4.92 12.13
C ALA A 21 5.19 -4.60 13.21
N ALA A 22 5.47 -3.65 14.08
CA ALA A 22 4.55 -3.20 15.10
C ALA A 22 3.30 -2.51 14.51
N LEU A 23 3.46 -1.70 13.47
CA LEU A 23 2.36 -1.07 12.73
C LEU A 23 1.46 -2.14 12.09
N GLN A 24 2.05 -3.10 11.38
CA GLN A 24 1.32 -4.19 10.73
C GLN A 24 0.50 -4.99 11.75
N ARG A 25 1.09 -5.38 12.89
CA ARG A 25 0.35 -6.07 13.95
C ARG A 25 -0.83 -5.26 14.47
N ARG A 26 -0.65 -3.95 14.71
CA ARG A 26 -1.74 -3.08 15.19
C ARG A 26 -2.88 -2.98 14.19
N VAL A 27 -2.56 -2.79 12.92
CA VAL A 27 -3.58 -2.68 11.86
C VAL A 27 -4.31 -4.00 11.70
N TRP A 28 -3.60 -5.12 11.58
CA TRP A 28 -4.22 -6.44 11.48
C TRP A 28 -5.07 -6.80 12.70
N ALA A 29 -4.62 -6.45 13.92
CA ALA A 29 -5.44 -6.65 15.11
C ALA A 29 -6.77 -5.88 15.04
N ALA A 30 -6.74 -4.65 14.53
CA ALA A 30 -7.95 -3.84 14.39
C ALA A 30 -8.87 -4.35 13.28
N GLU A 31 -8.33 -4.85 12.17
CA GLU A 31 -9.09 -5.29 11.00
C GLU A 31 -9.65 -6.71 11.13
N LEU A 32 -8.90 -7.60 11.76
CA LEU A 32 -9.31 -9.00 11.96
C LEU A 32 -10.27 -9.18 13.14
N GLY A 33 -10.30 -8.23 14.09
CA GLY A 33 -11.16 -8.29 15.26
C GLY A 33 -10.97 -9.61 16.04
N GLU A 34 -12.06 -10.37 16.25
CA GLU A 34 -12.02 -11.64 16.99
C GLU A 34 -11.12 -12.72 16.35
N ARG A 35 -10.78 -12.58 15.07
CA ARG A 35 -9.88 -13.50 14.35
C ARG A 35 -8.40 -13.14 14.49
N ALA A 36 -8.10 -11.99 15.11
CA ALA A 36 -6.74 -11.49 15.24
C ALA A 36 -5.81 -12.49 15.95
N ASP A 37 -6.27 -13.11 17.02
CA ASP A 37 -5.47 -14.06 17.80
C ASP A 37 -5.08 -15.31 16.99
N ALA A 38 -5.96 -15.80 16.12
CA ALA A 38 -5.68 -16.96 15.27
C ALA A 38 -4.57 -16.67 14.24
N VAL A 39 -4.50 -15.44 13.72
CA VAL A 39 -3.48 -15.03 12.76
C VAL A 39 -2.21 -14.57 13.47
N LEU A 40 -2.35 -13.64 14.41
CA LEU A 40 -1.20 -13.00 15.08
C LEU A 40 -0.52 -13.90 16.09
N GLY A 41 -1.21 -14.93 16.61
CA GLY A 41 -0.63 -15.93 17.49
C GLY A 41 0.40 -16.85 16.79
N GLN A 42 0.35 -16.94 15.46
CA GLN A 42 1.30 -17.70 14.64
C GLN A 42 2.52 -16.88 14.18
N LEU A 43 2.49 -15.57 14.38
CA LEU A 43 3.50 -14.61 13.90
C LEU A 43 4.08 -13.82 15.08
N ASP A 44 5.31 -14.13 15.47
CA ASP A 44 6.00 -13.33 16.46
C ASP A 44 6.56 -12.04 15.86
N LEU A 45 6.78 -11.03 16.71
CA LEU A 45 7.21 -9.70 16.28
C LEU A 45 8.64 -9.70 15.72
N ASP A 46 9.50 -10.57 16.22
CA ASP A 46 10.90 -10.65 15.77
C ASP A 46 10.96 -11.22 14.35
N THR A 47 10.20 -12.29 14.07
CA THR A 47 10.06 -12.84 12.71
C THR A 47 9.51 -11.81 11.72
N MET A 48 8.47 -11.06 12.12
CA MET A 48 7.93 -9.98 11.28
C MET A 48 8.97 -8.86 11.05
N THR A 49 9.74 -8.51 12.08
CA THR A 49 10.80 -7.50 11.98
C THR A 49 11.89 -7.95 11.02
N GLU A 50 12.35 -9.20 11.12
CA GLU A 50 13.34 -9.77 10.20
C GLU A 50 12.84 -9.79 8.76
N ALA A 51 11.57 -10.14 8.53
CA ALA A 51 10.95 -10.13 7.21
C ALA A 51 10.96 -8.71 6.60
N TRP A 52 10.57 -7.69 7.36
CA TRP A 52 10.65 -6.30 6.90
C TRP A 52 12.08 -5.84 6.69
N GLN A 53 13.01 -6.20 7.57
CA GLN A 53 14.42 -5.88 7.40
C GLN A 53 14.97 -6.45 6.09
N LEU A 54 14.63 -7.71 5.76
CA LEU A 54 15.04 -8.35 4.51
C LEU A 54 14.37 -7.67 3.29
N SER A 55 13.07 -7.39 3.37
CA SER A 55 12.33 -6.72 2.28
C SER A 55 12.92 -5.34 1.92
N ILE A 56 13.45 -4.62 2.91
CA ILE A 56 14.08 -3.31 2.70
C ILE A 56 15.52 -3.45 2.22
N THR A 57 16.32 -4.38 2.79
CA THR A 57 17.77 -4.42 2.55
C THR A 57 18.17 -5.36 1.40
N ARG A 58 17.37 -6.37 1.10
CA ARG A 58 17.65 -7.41 0.10
C ARG A 58 16.41 -7.76 -0.72
N PRO A 59 15.76 -6.79 -1.38
CA PRO A 59 14.61 -7.07 -2.21
C PRO A 59 15.02 -8.00 -3.36
N PRO A 60 14.11 -8.90 -3.83
CA PRO A 60 14.39 -9.82 -4.95
C PRO A 60 14.76 -9.08 -6.24
N LEU A 61 14.13 -7.95 -6.51
CA LEU A 61 14.40 -7.06 -7.63
C LEU A 61 14.38 -5.60 -7.13
N ALA A 62 15.03 -4.72 -7.88
CA ALA A 62 15.04 -3.28 -7.56
C ALA A 62 13.65 -2.63 -7.56
N SER A 63 12.67 -3.22 -8.26
CA SER A 63 11.29 -2.79 -8.32
C SER A 63 10.42 -3.25 -7.13
N TYR A 64 10.97 -4.05 -6.20
CA TYR A 64 10.33 -4.32 -4.91
C TYR A 64 10.65 -3.20 -3.94
N ARG A 65 9.64 -2.42 -3.58
CA ARG A 65 9.81 -1.23 -2.75
C ARG A 65 8.93 -1.29 -1.52
N VAL A 66 9.45 -0.76 -0.42
CA VAL A 66 8.68 -0.51 0.80
C VAL A 66 8.60 1.00 0.99
N LEU A 67 7.38 1.53 1.01
CA LEU A 67 7.08 2.94 1.20
C LEU A 67 6.53 3.16 2.61
N VAL A 68 6.84 4.30 3.21
CA VAL A 68 6.28 4.72 4.50
C VAL A 68 5.64 6.09 4.39
N ALA A 69 4.45 6.22 4.98
CA ALA A 69 3.82 7.51 5.23
C ALA A 69 4.28 7.99 6.61
N VAL A 70 4.79 9.20 6.65
CA VAL A 70 5.39 9.83 7.83
C VAL A 70 4.56 11.04 8.21
N ALA A 71 4.03 11.03 9.43
CA ALA A 71 3.44 12.22 10.04
C ALA A 71 4.54 13.06 10.65
N ALA A 72 4.60 14.31 10.23
CA ALA A 72 5.53 15.27 10.79
C ALA A 72 5.04 15.76 12.17
N ASN A 73 5.96 15.90 13.09
CA ASN A 73 5.70 16.51 14.39
C ASN A 73 6.24 17.94 14.46
N ASP A 74 5.73 18.72 15.42
CA ASP A 74 6.04 20.14 15.61
C ASP A 74 7.49 20.43 16.05
N GLY A 75 8.39 19.46 15.83
CA GLY A 75 9.82 19.57 16.11
C GLY A 75 10.24 19.26 17.56
N GLN A 76 9.30 18.85 18.42
CA GLN A 76 9.57 18.42 19.79
C GLN A 76 9.73 16.89 19.90
N GLU A 77 9.12 16.13 18.99
CA GLU A 77 9.22 14.68 18.90
C GLU A 77 9.71 14.26 17.52
N PRO A 78 10.30 13.07 17.36
CA PRO A 78 10.65 12.55 16.05
C PRO A 78 9.41 12.33 15.18
N ASP A 79 9.57 12.49 13.87
CA ASP A 79 8.54 12.14 12.89
C ASP A 79 8.14 10.66 13.04
N ARG A 80 6.86 10.35 12.93
CA ARG A 80 6.33 9.01 13.17
C ARG A 80 5.87 8.34 11.89
N VAL A 81 6.20 7.08 11.68
CA VAL A 81 5.61 6.24 10.63
C VAL A 81 4.16 5.93 11.01
N VAL A 82 3.24 6.37 10.15
CA VAL A 82 1.79 6.22 10.34
C VAL A 82 1.12 5.38 9.26
N GLY A 83 1.89 4.92 8.29
CA GLY A 83 1.42 4.03 7.25
C GLY A 83 2.57 3.42 6.47
N MET A 84 2.30 2.34 5.79
CA MET A 84 3.25 1.70 4.89
C MET A 84 2.55 1.05 3.71
N ALA A 85 3.27 0.89 2.60
CA ALA A 85 2.84 0.13 1.45
C ALA A 85 4.03 -0.57 0.78
N THR A 86 3.75 -1.63 0.03
CA THR A 86 4.73 -2.25 -0.85
C THR A 86 4.29 -2.15 -2.30
N THR A 87 5.25 -1.95 -3.20
CA THR A 87 5.05 -2.02 -4.65
C THR A 87 6.03 -3.03 -5.25
N MET A 88 5.58 -3.80 -6.23
CA MET A 88 6.36 -4.85 -6.87
C MET A 88 5.77 -5.22 -8.25
N PRO A 89 6.49 -6.00 -9.07
CA PRO A 89 5.87 -6.64 -10.24
C PRO A 89 4.69 -7.52 -9.80
N SER A 90 3.61 -7.55 -10.59
CA SER A 90 2.52 -8.50 -10.34
C SER A 90 2.99 -9.92 -10.64
N ASP A 91 2.66 -10.84 -9.73
CA ASP A 91 2.90 -12.29 -9.86
C ASP A 91 1.60 -13.06 -10.18
N ASP A 92 0.52 -12.34 -10.49
CA ASP A 92 -0.74 -12.96 -10.87
C ASP A 92 -0.57 -13.80 -12.16
N PRO A 93 -1.23 -14.96 -12.27
CA PRO A 93 -1.07 -15.86 -13.43
C PRO A 93 -1.44 -15.22 -14.77
N ASP A 94 -2.29 -14.19 -14.77
CA ASP A 94 -2.73 -13.45 -15.94
C ASP A 94 -1.99 -12.12 -16.14
N ALA A 95 -1.00 -11.83 -15.29
CA ALA A 95 -0.23 -10.59 -15.37
C ALA A 95 0.68 -10.55 -16.61
N THR A 96 0.75 -9.39 -17.24
CA THR A 96 1.71 -9.10 -18.29
C THR A 96 3.05 -8.68 -17.67
N GLN A 97 4.06 -9.53 -17.81
CA GLN A 97 5.39 -9.26 -17.25
C GLN A 97 5.97 -7.93 -17.73
N GLY A 98 6.46 -7.13 -16.79
CA GLY A 98 7.05 -5.81 -17.07
C GLY A 98 6.02 -4.71 -17.37
N VAL A 99 4.73 -5.03 -17.38
CA VAL A 99 3.64 -4.07 -17.57
C VAL A 99 2.81 -3.93 -16.31
N ASP A 100 2.49 -5.05 -15.64
CA ASP A 100 1.60 -5.07 -14.49
C ASP A 100 2.40 -4.99 -13.19
N GLY A 101 2.15 -3.93 -12.44
CA GLY A 101 2.65 -3.74 -11.10
C GLY A 101 1.58 -4.07 -10.06
N LEU A 102 2.01 -4.41 -8.86
CA LEU A 102 1.15 -4.78 -7.73
C LEU A 102 1.39 -3.82 -6.56
N VAL A 103 0.32 -3.31 -5.97
CA VAL A 103 0.31 -2.79 -4.61
C VAL A 103 0.02 -3.96 -3.67
N GLY A 104 1.01 -4.33 -2.87
CA GLY A 104 0.89 -5.44 -1.91
C GLY A 104 0.28 -4.98 -0.59
N GLU A 105 1.07 -5.00 0.49
CA GLU A 105 0.62 -4.42 1.76
C GLU A 105 0.34 -2.92 1.62
N PHE A 106 -0.76 -2.48 2.24
CA PHE A 106 -1.10 -1.07 2.33
C PHE A 106 -1.85 -0.81 3.64
N LEU A 107 -1.16 -0.21 4.57
CA LEU A 107 -1.62 -0.07 5.94
C LEU A 107 -1.53 1.38 6.40
N ILE A 108 -2.59 1.87 7.04
CA ILE A 108 -2.59 3.16 7.75
C ILE A 108 -2.98 2.91 9.19
N ASP A 109 -2.15 3.40 10.12
CA ASP A 109 -2.42 3.34 11.55
C ASP A 109 -3.86 3.85 11.80
N PRO A 110 -4.73 3.06 12.47
CA PRO A 110 -6.11 3.45 12.72
C PRO A 110 -6.25 4.86 13.34
N LEU A 111 -5.30 5.25 14.20
CA LEU A 111 -5.28 6.57 14.84
C LEU A 111 -4.86 7.73 13.90
N ALA A 112 -4.34 7.41 12.72
CA ALA A 112 -3.91 8.38 11.72
C ALA A 112 -4.82 8.45 10.49
N ARG A 113 -5.87 7.62 10.43
CA ARG A 113 -6.86 7.63 9.35
C ARG A 113 -7.60 8.99 9.27
N GLY A 114 -8.11 9.32 8.09
CA GLY A 114 -8.87 10.57 7.85
C GLY A 114 -8.01 11.84 7.76
N ARG A 115 -6.67 11.73 7.76
CA ARG A 115 -5.73 12.86 7.72
C ARG A 115 -4.99 13.00 6.38
N GLY A 116 -5.43 12.27 5.35
CA GLY A 116 -4.84 12.32 4.02
C GLY A 116 -3.58 11.46 3.82
N HIS A 117 -3.12 10.72 4.84
CA HIS A 117 -1.94 9.84 4.70
C HIS A 117 -2.18 8.73 3.68
N GLY A 118 -3.38 8.12 3.65
CA GLY A 118 -3.74 7.10 2.68
C GLY A 118 -3.67 7.60 1.24
N SER A 119 -4.22 8.77 0.95
CA SER A 119 -4.18 9.35 -0.40
C SER A 119 -2.76 9.67 -0.85
N ARG A 120 -1.92 10.23 0.06
CA ARG A 120 -0.51 10.49 -0.26
C ARG A 120 0.25 9.18 -0.52
N LEU A 121 0.00 8.16 0.30
CA LEU A 121 0.65 6.84 0.15
C LEU A 121 0.22 6.16 -1.14
N LEU A 122 -1.07 6.20 -1.50
CA LEU A 122 -1.58 5.65 -2.75
C LEU A 122 -0.94 6.35 -3.97
N ASN A 123 -0.91 7.67 -3.97
CA ASN A 123 -0.26 8.43 -5.04
C ASN A 123 1.22 8.06 -5.17
N ALA A 124 1.94 7.94 -4.04
CA ALA A 124 3.34 7.54 -4.05
C ALA A 124 3.54 6.09 -4.56
N CYS A 125 2.60 5.16 -4.28
CA CYS A 125 2.64 3.81 -4.87
C CYS A 125 2.50 3.87 -6.40
N VAL A 126 1.52 4.63 -6.89
CA VAL A 126 1.31 4.81 -8.34
C VAL A 126 2.53 5.46 -9.00
N ASP A 127 3.07 6.53 -8.43
CA ASP A 127 4.25 7.21 -8.96
C ASP A 127 5.49 6.29 -8.95
N THR A 128 5.63 5.46 -7.91
CA THR A 128 6.72 4.48 -7.80
C THR A 128 6.60 3.40 -8.86
N LEU A 129 5.41 2.83 -9.06
CA LEU A 129 5.16 1.84 -10.10
C LEU A 129 5.43 2.42 -11.51
N ARG A 130 4.99 3.65 -11.78
CA ARG A 130 5.31 4.36 -13.03
C ARG A 130 6.81 4.53 -13.22
N ALA A 131 7.50 4.97 -12.18
CA ALA A 131 8.96 5.17 -12.23
C ALA A 131 9.72 3.87 -12.45
N ASP A 132 9.19 2.74 -12.01
CA ASP A 132 9.73 1.40 -12.26
C ASP A 132 9.29 0.83 -13.63
N GLY A 133 8.49 1.57 -14.42
CA GLY A 133 8.13 1.23 -15.81
C GLY A 133 6.82 0.46 -15.99
N PHE A 134 6.01 0.30 -14.91
CA PHE A 134 4.71 -0.35 -15.02
C PHE A 134 3.65 0.57 -15.62
N GLY A 135 2.78 0.01 -16.47
CA GLY A 135 1.67 0.71 -17.11
C GLY A 135 0.30 0.41 -16.49
N LEU A 136 0.20 -0.69 -15.74
CA LEU A 136 -1.00 -1.09 -15.02
C LEU A 136 -0.66 -1.32 -13.55
N ALA A 137 -1.46 -0.78 -12.64
CA ALA A 137 -1.38 -1.09 -11.22
C ALA A 137 -2.53 -2.01 -10.82
N THR A 138 -2.23 -3.08 -10.10
CA THR A 138 -3.21 -4.02 -9.55
C THR A 138 -3.14 -4.04 -8.03
N TRP A 139 -4.25 -4.41 -7.38
CA TRP A 139 -4.30 -4.54 -5.94
C TRP A 139 -5.39 -5.51 -5.51
N TRP A 140 -5.03 -6.49 -4.68
CA TRP A 140 -5.96 -7.41 -4.05
C TRP A 140 -6.48 -6.86 -2.74
N VAL A 141 -7.77 -6.61 -2.66
CA VAL A 141 -8.44 -6.07 -1.46
C VAL A 141 -9.47 -7.06 -0.93
N ASN A 142 -9.68 -7.04 0.39
CA ASN A 142 -10.70 -7.89 1.00
C ASN A 142 -12.08 -7.54 0.46
N SER A 143 -12.84 -8.54 0.04
CA SER A 143 -14.15 -8.35 -0.58
C SER A 143 -15.17 -7.68 0.35
N THR A 144 -14.94 -7.73 1.66
CA THR A 144 -15.77 -7.13 2.71
C THR A 144 -15.28 -5.78 3.21
N ASP A 145 -14.15 -5.27 2.68
CA ASP A 145 -13.63 -3.96 3.05
C ASP A 145 -14.22 -2.88 2.13
N ASP A 146 -15.46 -2.49 2.43
CA ASP A 146 -16.19 -1.49 1.64
C ASP A 146 -15.55 -0.11 1.73
N ASP A 147 -14.91 0.25 2.84
CA ASP A 147 -14.24 1.53 3.03
C ASP A 147 -13.02 1.65 2.11
N LEU A 148 -12.14 0.64 2.08
CA LEU A 148 -10.98 0.63 1.20
C LEU A 148 -11.40 0.56 -0.28
N ARG A 149 -12.41 -0.27 -0.60
CA ARG A 149 -12.93 -0.38 -1.97
C ARG A 149 -13.54 0.95 -2.44
N GLY A 150 -14.30 1.63 -1.58
CA GLY A 150 -14.87 2.95 -1.86
C GLY A 150 -13.78 4.01 -2.05
N PHE A 151 -12.75 3.99 -1.21
CA PHE A 151 -11.58 4.87 -1.34
C PHE A 151 -10.85 4.68 -2.67
N LEU A 152 -10.60 3.43 -3.07
CA LEU A 152 -9.92 3.10 -4.33
C LEU A 152 -10.79 3.47 -5.54
N THR A 153 -12.09 3.17 -5.51
CA THR A 153 -13.01 3.54 -6.58
C THR A 153 -13.07 5.07 -6.74
N GLY A 154 -13.07 5.81 -5.64
CA GLY A 154 -12.98 7.28 -5.66
C GLY A 154 -11.66 7.81 -6.23
N ALA A 155 -10.59 7.02 -6.18
CA ALA A 155 -9.29 7.32 -6.76
C ALA A 155 -9.12 6.80 -8.20
N GLY A 156 -10.19 6.31 -8.85
CA GLY A 156 -10.18 5.87 -10.24
C GLY A 156 -9.80 4.40 -10.46
N TRP A 157 -9.74 3.59 -9.39
CA TRP A 157 -9.53 2.15 -9.52
C TRP A 157 -10.86 1.44 -9.79
N ALA A 158 -10.82 0.36 -10.58
CA ALA A 158 -11.99 -0.43 -10.93
C ALA A 158 -11.74 -1.93 -10.69
N ALA A 159 -12.80 -2.67 -10.33
CA ALA A 159 -12.73 -4.12 -10.24
C ALA A 159 -12.67 -4.74 -11.63
N ASP A 160 -11.80 -5.73 -11.85
CA ASP A 160 -11.67 -6.46 -13.12
C ASP A 160 -12.44 -7.80 -13.15
N GLY A 161 -13.09 -8.14 -12.04
CA GLY A 161 -13.84 -9.39 -11.90
C GLY A 161 -13.02 -10.56 -11.36
N SER A 162 -11.72 -10.41 -11.19
CA SER A 162 -10.87 -11.44 -10.60
C SER A 162 -11.10 -11.54 -9.08
N HIS A 163 -11.07 -12.75 -8.56
CA HIS A 163 -11.22 -13.03 -7.13
C HIS A 163 -10.35 -14.19 -6.70
N ARG A 164 -9.92 -14.18 -5.44
CA ARG A 164 -9.16 -15.26 -4.82
C ARG A 164 -9.55 -15.46 -3.36
N GLU A 165 -9.18 -16.58 -2.80
CA GLU A 165 -9.23 -16.83 -1.35
C GLU A 165 -7.81 -16.97 -0.81
N ILE A 166 -7.54 -16.32 0.31
CA ILE A 166 -6.34 -16.51 1.10
C ILE A 166 -6.74 -16.94 2.51
N GLY A 167 -5.85 -17.61 3.23
CA GLY A 167 -6.16 -18.05 4.59
C GLY A 167 -4.96 -18.64 5.31
N THR A 168 -5.19 -19.07 6.53
CA THR A 168 -4.22 -19.81 7.35
C THR A 168 -4.07 -21.24 6.85
N GLU A 169 -2.91 -21.88 7.13
CA GLU A 169 -2.64 -23.28 6.73
C GLU A 169 -3.64 -24.27 7.33
N ASP A 170 -4.14 -24.00 8.53
CA ASP A 170 -5.17 -24.80 9.21
C ASP A 170 -6.60 -24.50 8.75
N GLU A 171 -6.76 -23.64 7.74
CA GLU A 171 -8.05 -23.19 7.18
C GLU A 171 -9.01 -22.54 8.21
N SER A 172 -8.52 -22.20 9.41
CA SER A 172 -9.34 -21.55 10.44
C SER A 172 -9.78 -20.14 10.06
N VAL A 173 -9.01 -19.47 9.22
CA VAL A 173 -9.32 -18.16 8.67
C VAL A 173 -9.27 -18.22 7.14
N ARG A 174 -10.36 -17.80 6.49
CA ARG A 174 -10.43 -17.62 5.02
C ARG A 174 -10.91 -16.21 4.72
N ILE A 175 -10.22 -15.54 3.81
CA ILE A 175 -10.48 -14.17 3.40
C ILE A 175 -10.65 -14.17 1.87
N LYS A 176 -11.82 -13.72 1.41
CA LYS A 176 -12.07 -13.50 -0.01
C LYS A 176 -11.53 -12.14 -0.42
N GLN A 177 -10.80 -12.11 -1.52
CA GLN A 177 -10.27 -10.89 -2.11
C GLN A 177 -10.81 -10.71 -3.52
N VAL A 178 -10.97 -9.45 -3.91
CA VAL A 178 -11.26 -9.01 -5.28
C VAL A 178 -10.09 -8.17 -5.76
N ARG A 179 -9.78 -8.28 -7.06
CA ARG A 179 -8.71 -7.47 -7.65
C ARG A 179 -9.29 -6.17 -8.21
N LEU A 180 -8.66 -5.06 -7.83
CA LEU A 180 -8.86 -3.76 -8.46
C LEU A 180 -7.64 -3.43 -9.31
N HIS A 181 -7.84 -2.65 -10.37
CA HIS A 181 -6.77 -2.18 -11.24
C HIS A 181 -6.95 -0.70 -11.60
N SER A 182 -5.87 -0.08 -12.00
CA SER A 182 -5.86 1.28 -12.56
C SER A 182 -4.81 1.35 -13.66
N ASP A 183 -5.20 1.89 -14.82
CA ASP A 183 -4.23 2.27 -15.86
C ASP A 183 -3.40 3.44 -15.34
N ILE A 184 -2.09 3.22 -15.29
CA ILE A 184 -1.12 4.20 -14.82
C ILE A 184 -0.12 4.60 -15.92
N SER A 185 -0.37 4.20 -17.17
CA SER A 185 0.51 4.49 -18.32
C SER A 185 0.53 5.96 -18.71
N GLY A 186 -0.57 6.70 -18.47
CA GLY A 186 -0.65 8.16 -18.67
C GLY A 186 0.03 8.91 -17.52
N GLY A 187 1.05 9.72 -17.83
CA GLY A 187 1.62 10.65 -16.85
C GLY A 187 0.66 11.80 -16.56
N PRO A 188 0.89 12.62 -15.51
CA PRO A 188 0.06 13.77 -15.16
C PRO A 188 -0.03 14.84 -16.28
N ALA A 189 0.68 14.70 -17.39
CA ALA A 189 0.66 15.61 -18.54
C ALA A 189 -0.52 15.39 -19.50
N ASP A 190 -1.12 14.18 -19.54
CA ASP A 190 -2.16 13.87 -20.55
C ASP A 190 -3.57 14.38 -20.19
N ALA A 191 -3.76 14.81 -18.94
CA ALA A 191 -5.04 15.39 -18.50
C ALA A 191 -5.28 16.83 -18.96
N ALA A 192 -4.29 17.50 -19.55
CA ALA A 192 -4.36 18.91 -19.91
C ALA A 192 -4.72 19.17 -21.42
N GLU A 193 -4.72 18.16 -22.29
CA GLU A 193 -4.92 18.36 -23.73
C GLU A 193 -6.34 18.12 -24.26
N THR A 194 -7.30 17.68 -23.44
CA THR A 194 -8.69 17.45 -23.90
C THR A 194 -9.63 18.63 -23.73
N GLY A 195 -9.13 19.84 -23.60
CA GLY A 195 -9.92 21.06 -23.37
C GLY A 195 -9.62 22.21 -24.30
N SER A 196 -9.62 22.01 -25.63
CA SER A 196 -9.71 23.15 -26.55
C SER A 196 -11.02 23.08 -27.32
N PRO A 197 -12.00 23.95 -27.09
CA PRO A 197 -13.10 24.12 -28.01
C PRO A 197 -12.59 24.98 -29.17
N ALA A 198 -12.71 24.45 -30.38
CA ALA A 198 -12.62 25.27 -31.60
C ALA A 198 -13.70 26.34 -31.53
N ALA A 199 -13.26 27.58 -31.58
CA ALA A 199 -14.12 28.71 -31.87
C ALA A 199 -14.27 28.83 -33.39
N ASP A 200 -15.49 28.93 -33.83
CA ASP A 200 -15.86 29.62 -35.06
C ASP A 200 -17.14 30.40 -34.81
#